data_76fdaa8b75f8edf61f4203d0a15e3a25
#
_entry.id   76fdaa8b75f8edf61f4203d0a15e3a25
#
_cell.length_a   1.000
_cell.length_b   1.000
_cell.length_c   1.000
_cell.angle_alpha   90.00
_cell.angle_beta   90.00
_cell.angle_gamma   90.00
#
_symmetry.space_group_name_H-M   'P 1'
#
loop_
_entity.id
_entity.type
_entity.pdbx_description
1 polymer ?
#
loop_
_entity_poly.entity_id
_entity_poly.type
_entity_poly.pdbx_seq_one_letter_code
_entity_poly.pdbx_strand_id
1 'polypeptide(L)'
;FFTTAANVPDLTLADAIIPTPFKTIPVMGTNLTYGNLNITFICDEFLENYKELHDWLIAIGFPKSREQFRNFRATTSNTPTGTNAVPRTDAGAVGRTTSDRSMFSDATLTILSNKNNPIVEVRFADLYPTSISSLEFNQGATDVEYLTVQATFTYKLYEIHAL
;
A
#
# COMPACT_ATOMS: atom_id res chain seq x y z
N PHE A 1 1.13 -14.29 2.15
CA PHE A 1 -0.16 -13.72 2.56
C PHE A 1 -1.31 -14.43 1.84
N PHE A 2 -2.27 -14.95 2.59
CA PHE A 2 -3.50 -15.52 2.03
C PHE A 2 -4.54 -14.41 1.92
N THR A 3 -4.53 -13.70 0.79
CA THR A 3 -5.49 -12.63 0.52
C THR A 3 -6.85 -13.24 0.18
N THR A 4 -7.88 -12.84 0.91
CA THR A 4 -9.26 -13.28 0.70
C THR A 4 -10.07 -12.29 -0.13
N ALA A 5 -9.75 -10.99 0.00
CA ALA A 5 -10.42 -9.95 -0.75
C ALA A 5 -9.46 -8.77 -1.02
N ALA A 6 -9.63 -8.15 -2.16
CA ALA A 6 -8.98 -6.89 -2.51
C ALA A 6 -9.96 -6.07 -3.36
N ASN A 7 -9.94 -4.75 -3.22
CA ASN A 7 -10.73 -3.86 -4.07
C ASN A 7 -9.85 -3.28 -5.19
N VAL A 8 -10.46 -2.91 -6.30
CA VAL A 8 -9.87 -1.95 -7.23
C VAL A 8 -10.33 -0.58 -6.76
N PRO A 9 -9.41 0.34 -6.41
CA PRO A 9 -9.78 1.63 -5.85
C PRO A 9 -10.58 2.48 -6.84
N ASP A 10 -11.43 3.34 -6.27
CA ASP A 10 -12.21 4.31 -7.01
C ASP A 10 -11.34 5.49 -7.49
N LEU A 11 -11.85 6.17 -8.50
CA LEU A 11 -11.23 7.34 -9.11
C LEU A 11 -12.25 8.46 -9.15
N THR A 12 -11.93 9.58 -8.54
CA THR A 12 -12.84 10.72 -8.45
C THR A 12 -12.20 11.95 -9.10
N LEU A 13 -12.92 12.57 -10.03
CA LEU A 13 -12.54 13.85 -10.61
C LEU A 13 -13.31 14.97 -9.91
N ALA A 14 -12.58 15.93 -9.36
CA ALA A 14 -13.21 17.10 -8.77
C ALA A 14 -13.89 17.96 -9.85
N ASP A 15 -15.05 18.49 -9.54
CA ASP A 15 -15.77 19.46 -10.36
C ASP A 15 -15.62 20.88 -9.77
N ALA A 16 -15.60 21.88 -10.63
CA ALA A 16 -15.70 23.27 -10.25
C ALA A 16 -17.13 23.73 -10.45
N ILE A 17 -17.64 24.51 -9.51
CA ILE A 17 -19.02 25.00 -9.54
C ILE A 17 -19.02 26.50 -9.88
N ILE A 18 -19.72 26.87 -10.93
CA ILE A 18 -19.99 28.26 -11.25
C ILE A 18 -21.38 28.63 -10.68
N PRO A 19 -21.46 29.51 -9.67
CA PRO A 19 -22.73 29.94 -9.13
C PRO A 19 -23.42 30.88 -10.11
N THR A 20 -24.65 30.56 -10.50
CA THR A 20 -25.52 31.47 -11.26
C THR A 20 -26.80 31.75 -10.45
N PRO A 21 -27.52 32.84 -10.70
CA PRO A 21 -28.71 33.19 -9.92
C PRO A 21 -29.85 32.16 -9.96
N PHE A 22 -29.88 31.29 -10.96
CA PHE A 22 -30.97 30.32 -11.15
C PHE A 22 -30.55 28.87 -10.89
N LYS A 23 -29.29 28.51 -11.18
CA LYS A 23 -28.77 27.15 -11.03
C LYS A 23 -27.26 27.17 -10.96
N THR A 24 -26.71 26.32 -10.12
CA THR A 24 -25.27 26.04 -10.14
C THR A 24 -24.89 25.21 -11.38
N ILE A 25 -23.88 25.66 -12.11
CA ILE A 25 -23.39 24.97 -13.30
C ILE A 25 -22.10 24.27 -12.95
N PRO A 26 -22.05 22.91 -13.00
CA PRO A 26 -20.80 22.16 -12.82
C PRO A 26 -19.91 22.32 -14.06
N VAL A 27 -18.64 22.58 -13.81
CA VAL A 27 -17.61 22.65 -14.85
C VAL A 27 -16.55 21.58 -14.52
N MET A 28 -16.03 20.95 -15.53
CA MET A 28 -15.02 19.92 -15.41
C MET A 28 -13.77 20.46 -14.70
N GLY A 29 -13.42 19.86 -13.58
CA GLY A 29 -12.19 20.13 -12.85
C GLY A 29 -11.00 19.31 -13.39
N THR A 30 -9.82 19.58 -12.87
CA THR A 30 -8.58 18.90 -13.26
C THR A 30 -7.95 18.09 -12.12
N ASN A 31 -8.54 18.12 -10.93
CA ASN A 31 -7.99 17.42 -9.77
C ASN A 31 -8.56 16.00 -9.69
N LEU A 32 -7.67 15.03 -9.86
CA LEU A 32 -7.98 13.60 -9.80
C LEU A 32 -7.57 13.05 -8.44
N THR A 33 -8.50 12.40 -7.74
CA THR A 33 -8.26 11.78 -6.44
C THR A 33 -8.42 10.28 -6.55
N TYR A 34 -7.44 9.55 -6.03
CA TYR A 34 -7.43 8.09 -5.96
C TYR A 34 -7.95 7.64 -4.60
N GLY A 35 -8.83 6.66 -4.59
CA GLY A 35 -9.25 5.98 -3.37
C GLY A 35 -8.18 5.05 -2.80
N ASN A 36 -8.45 4.47 -1.65
CA ASN A 36 -7.51 3.57 -0.98
C ASN A 36 -7.65 2.13 -1.48
N LEU A 37 -6.51 1.42 -1.50
CA LEU A 37 -6.49 -0.02 -1.72
C LEU A 37 -6.71 -0.72 -0.37
N ASN A 38 -7.79 -1.49 -0.28
CA ASN A 38 -8.10 -2.30 0.90
C ASN A 38 -7.87 -3.77 0.57
N ILE A 39 -7.07 -4.43 1.38
CA ILE A 39 -6.76 -5.85 1.23
C ILE A 39 -7.17 -6.55 2.52
N THR A 40 -7.96 -7.61 2.39
CA THR A 40 -8.30 -8.50 3.49
C THR A 40 -7.52 -9.80 3.34
N PHE A 41 -6.85 -10.22 4.38
CA PHE A 41 -6.07 -11.46 4.39
C PHE A 41 -6.31 -12.27 5.67
N ILE A 42 -6.06 -13.56 5.57
CA ILE A 42 -6.10 -14.46 6.72
C ILE A 42 -4.83 -14.27 7.52
N CYS A 43 -5.00 -14.05 8.82
CA CYS A 43 -3.88 -13.94 9.74
C CYS A 43 -3.30 -15.33 10.02
N ASP A 44 -1.99 -15.41 10.02
CA ASP A 44 -1.27 -16.63 10.36
C ASP A 44 -1.34 -16.89 11.87
N GLU A 45 -1.21 -18.15 12.27
CA GLU A 45 -1.28 -18.62 13.66
C GLU A 45 -0.19 -17.97 14.55
N PHE A 46 0.96 -17.65 13.96
CA PHE A 46 2.07 -16.96 14.62
C PHE A 46 2.05 -15.45 14.47
N LEU A 47 1.02 -14.88 13.82
CA LEU A 47 0.88 -13.45 13.54
C LEU A 47 2.04 -12.83 12.74
N GLU A 48 2.79 -13.63 11.99
CA GLU A 48 3.98 -13.15 11.26
C GLU A 48 3.59 -12.10 10.21
N ASN A 49 2.55 -12.38 9.42
CA ASN A 49 2.06 -11.47 8.40
C ASN A 49 1.50 -10.15 8.98
N TYR A 50 0.81 -10.22 10.12
CA TYR A 50 0.34 -9.05 10.85
C TYR A 50 1.51 -8.21 11.37
N LYS A 51 2.51 -8.89 11.95
CA LYS A 51 3.71 -8.26 12.50
C LYS A 51 4.52 -7.54 11.43
N GLU A 52 4.68 -8.11 10.25
CA GLU A 52 5.39 -7.46 9.14
C GLU A 52 4.75 -6.11 8.77
N LEU A 53 3.43 -6.07 8.61
CA LEU A 53 2.71 -4.84 8.32
C LEU A 53 2.75 -3.84 9.47
N HIS A 54 2.65 -4.33 10.71
CA HIS A 54 2.78 -3.52 11.91
C HIS A 54 4.18 -2.89 12.02
N ASP A 55 5.22 -3.67 11.80
CA ASP A 55 6.60 -3.19 11.85
C ASP A 55 6.88 -2.16 10.73
N TRP A 56 6.26 -2.34 9.57
CA TRP A 56 6.34 -1.37 8.48
C TRP A 56 5.65 -0.04 8.87
N LEU A 57 4.45 -0.08 9.45
CA LEU A 57 3.76 1.11 9.96
C LEU A 57 4.56 1.82 11.06
N ILE A 58 5.12 1.07 12.02
CA ILE A 58 5.97 1.62 13.07
C ILE A 58 7.25 2.23 12.50
N ALA A 59 7.81 1.63 11.48
CA ALA A 59 9.00 2.17 10.83
C ALA A 59 8.72 3.52 10.14
N ILE A 60 7.55 3.67 9.53
CA ILE A 60 7.12 4.94 8.93
C ILE A 60 6.85 5.99 10.02
N GLY A 61 6.13 5.60 11.08
CA GLY A 61 5.71 6.50 12.17
C GLY A 61 6.74 6.72 13.29
N PHE A 62 7.74 5.85 13.42
CA PHE A 62 8.81 5.80 14.43
C PHE A 62 8.43 6.37 15.82
N PRO A 63 7.40 5.80 16.50
CA PRO A 63 6.82 6.36 17.72
C PRO A 63 7.77 6.40 18.92
N LYS A 64 8.78 5.54 18.97
CA LYS A 64 9.75 5.49 20.09
C LYS A 64 11.03 6.26 19.80
N SER A 65 11.65 6.02 18.65
CA SER A 65 12.91 6.66 18.29
C SER A 65 13.15 6.58 16.78
N ARG A 66 13.98 7.51 16.30
CA ARG A 66 14.43 7.53 14.89
C ARG A 66 15.23 6.27 14.48
N GLU A 67 15.69 5.49 15.46
CA GLU A 67 16.40 4.24 15.19
C GLU A 67 15.48 3.18 14.59
N GLN A 68 14.18 3.18 14.89
CA GLN A 68 13.21 2.27 14.30
C GLN A 68 13.18 2.42 12.77
N PHE A 69 13.14 3.67 12.31
CA PHE A 69 13.23 4.00 10.89
C PHE A 69 14.56 3.54 10.28
N ARG A 70 15.67 3.79 10.97
CA ARG A 70 17.01 3.41 10.50
C ARG A 70 17.15 1.88 10.39
N ASN A 71 16.67 1.15 11.39
CA ASN A 71 16.79 -0.30 11.46
C ASN A 71 15.94 -0.97 10.39
N PHE A 72 14.73 -0.51 10.18
CA PHE A 72 13.87 -1.02 9.12
C PHE A 72 14.53 -0.82 7.74
N ARG A 73 15.06 0.36 7.48
CA ARG A 73 15.81 0.64 6.25
C ARG A 73 17.06 -0.21 6.07
N ALA A 74 17.73 -0.55 7.17
CA ALA A 74 18.91 -1.39 7.13
C ALA A 74 18.57 -2.86 6.89
N THR A 75 17.42 -3.31 7.40
CA THR A 75 16.94 -4.71 7.28
C THR A 75 16.22 -4.93 5.96
N THR A 76 15.47 -3.96 5.48
CA THR A 76 14.81 -3.97 4.16
C THR A 76 15.82 -3.52 3.09
N SER A 77 17.03 -3.99 3.20
CA SER A 77 18.03 -3.88 2.16
C SER A 77 17.61 -4.76 0.98
N ASN A 78 16.63 -4.33 0.24
CA ASN A 78 16.51 -4.63 -1.17
C ASN A 78 17.59 -3.86 -1.94
N THR A 79 18.78 -3.88 -1.39
CA THR A 79 19.95 -3.65 -2.19
C THR A 79 19.99 -4.87 -3.10
N PRO A 80 19.75 -4.73 -4.41
CA PRO A 80 20.10 -5.80 -5.31
C PRO A 80 21.54 -6.14 -5.01
N THR A 81 21.80 -7.38 -4.65
CA THR A 81 23.13 -7.94 -4.43
C THR A 81 23.83 -8.04 -5.78
N GLY A 82 23.77 -7.01 -6.55
CA GLY A 82 24.46 -6.80 -7.79
C GLY A 82 25.51 -5.72 -7.53
N THR A 83 26.69 -5.97 -7.94
CA THR A 83 27.95 -5.28 -7.97
C THR A 83 27.92 -3.75 -8.27
N ASN A 84 26.80 -3.09 -8.14
CA ASN A 84 26.61 -1.64 -8.30
C ASN A 84 26.08 -1.00 -7.01
N ALA A 85 26.53 -1.49 -5.86
CA ALA A 85 26.48 -0.70 -4.65
C ALA A 85 27.41 0.50 -4.88
N VAL A 86 26.85 1.60 -5.35
CA VAL A 86 27.57 2.88 -5.42
C VAL A 86 28.04 3.18 -4.01
N PRO A 87 29.35 3.25 -3.77
CA PRO A 87 29.86 3.59 -2.44
C PRO A 87 29.29 4.94 -2.04
N ARG A 88 28.88 5.06 -0.82
CA ARG A 88 28.30 6.26 -0.19
C ARG A 88 29.27 7.43 -0.06
N THR A 89 30.27 7.54 -0.92
CA THR A 89 31.30 8.55 -0.89
C THR A 89 30.98 9.80 -1.67
N ASP A 90 29.86 9.84 -2.38
CA ASP A 90 29.43 11.08 -3.03
C ASP A 90 28.66 11.99 -2.06
N ALA A 91 29.42 12.61 -1.16
CA ALA A 91 28.95 13.72 -0.33
C ALA A 91 28.57 14.98 -1.13
N GLY A 92 28.57 14.90 -2.45
CA GLY A 92 28.23 15.99 -3.35
C GLY A 92 26.98 15.80 -4.20
N ALA A 93 26.49 14.59 -4.29
CA ALA A 93 25.22 14.35 -4.96
C ALA A 93 24.08 14.63 -3.98
N VAL A 94 23.57 15.85 -3.98
CA VAL A 94 22.22 16.18 -3.54
C VAL A 94 21.23 15.52 -4.52
N GLY A 95 21.52 14.29 -4.89
CA GLY A 95 20.67 13.38 -5.58
C GLY A 95 19.67 12.85 -4.58
N ARG A 96 18.43 13.15 -4.78
CA ARG A 96 17.30 12.53 -4.14
C ARG A 96 17.55 11.07 -3.99
N THR A 97 17.84 10.80 -2.81
CA THR A 97 18.27 9.55 -2.28
C THR A 97 17.25 8.47 -2.59
N THR A 98 17.74 7.42 -3.19
CA THR A 98 17.13 6.08 -3.17
C THR A 98 16.64 5.65 -1.78
N SER A 99 16.87 6.45 -0.75
CA SER A 99 16.53 6.18 0.64
C SER A 99 15.05 6.40 0.96
N ASP A 100 14.35 7.27 0.25
CA ASP A 100 12.90 7.46 0.46
C ASP A 100 12.09 6.34 -0.20
N ARG A 101 12.63 5.74 -1.26
CA ARG A 101 11.98 4.60 -1.94
C ARG A 101 11.96 3.31 -1.11
N SER A 102 12.81 3.16 -0.12
CA SER A 102 12.81 1.96 0.74
C SER A 102 11.60 1.86 1.66
N MET A 103 10.82 2.94 1.81
CA MET A 103 9.58 2.96 2.59
C MET A 103 8.34 2.69 1.75
N PHE A 104 8.46 2.78 0.45
CA PHE A 104 7.42 2.48 -0.52
C PHE A 104 7.67 1.11 -1.14
N SER A 105 6.62 0.45 -1.52
CA SER A 105 6.64 -0.80 -2.27
C SER A 105 5.77 -0.67 -3.50
N ASP A 106 5.93 -1.57 -4.44
CA ASP A 106 5.03 -1.70 -5.57
C ASP A 106 4.16 -2.94 -5.36
N ALA A 107 2.92 -2.88 -5.80
CA ALA A 107 2.00 -4.01 -5.73
C ALA A 107 1.33 -4.24 -7.07
N THR A 108 1.02 -5.50 -7.33
CA THR A 108 0.29 -5.92 -8.52
C THR A 108 -0.92 -6.76 -8.11
N LEU A 109 -2.10 -6.36 -8.57
CA LEU A 109 -3.33 -7.12 -8.42
C LEU A 109 -3.68 -7.76 -9.75
N THR A 110 -3.61 -9.08 -9.81
CA THR A 110 -3.97 -9.84 -11.01
C THR A 110 -5.39 -10.36 -10.89
N ILE A 111 -6.23 -10.00 -11.85
CA ILE A 111 -7.61 -10.47 -11.95
C ILE A 111 -7.65 -11.67 -12.87
N LEU A 112 -8.18 -12.77 -12.36
CA LEU A 112 -8.27 -14.04 -13.07
C LEU A 112 -9.67 -14.24 -13.66
N SER A 113 -9.74 -14.94 -14.78
CA SER A 113 -10.99 -15.44 -15.34
C SER A 113 -11.58 -16.60 -14.51
N ASN A 114 -12.80 -17.01 -14.82
CA ASN A 114 -13.42 -18.20 -14.22
C ASN A 114 -12.64 -19.50 -14.47
N LYS A 115 -11.68 -19.48 -15.42
CA LYS A 115 -10.79 -20.60 -15.74
C LYS A 115 -9.38 -20.42 -15.15
N ASN A 116 -9.20 -19.51 -14.18
CA ASN A 116 -7.91 -19.16 -13.57
C ASN A 116 -6.85 -18.63 -14.54
N ASN A 117 -7.25 -18.10 -15.68
CA ASN A 117 -6.33 -17.41 -16.57
C ASN A 117 -6.27 -15.92 -16.22
N PRO A 118 -5.11 -15.31 -16.16
CA PRO A 118 -4.98 -13.88 -15.92
C PRO A 118 -5.56 -13.09 -17.09
N ILE A 119 -6.40 -12.09 -16.81
CA ILE A 119 -7.04 -11.25 -17.83
C ILE A 119 -6.57 -9.80 -17.70
N VAL A 120 -6.51 -9.31 -16.48
CA VAL A 120 -6.18 -7.91 -16.18
C VAL A 120 -5.20 -7.86 -15.03
N GLU A 121 -4.24 -6.98 -15.16
CA GLU A 121 -3.25 -6.67 -14.14
C GLU A 121 -3.38 -5.20 -13.75
N VAL A 122 -3.54 -4.92 -12.47
CA VAL A 122 -3.55 -3.58 -11.90
C VAL A 122 -2.26 -3.38 -11.14
N ARG A 123 -1.42 -2.45 -11.58
CA ARG A 123 -0.11 -2.14 -10.99
C ARG A 123 -0.19 -0.88 -10.18
N PHE A 124 0.19 -0.95 -8.93
CA PHE A 124 0.24 0.16 -8.00
C PHE A 124 1.70 0.59 -7.79
N ALA A 125 1.96 1.88 -7.93
CA ALA A 125 3.29 2.44 -7.74
C ALA A 125 3.38 3.21 -6.42
N ASP A 126 4.52 3.07 -5.74
CA ASP A 126 4.85 3.76 -4.48
C ASP A 126 3.77 3.56 -3.40
N LEU A 127 3.42 2.30 -3.14
CA LEU A 127 2.41 1.88 -2.18
C LEU A 127 3.00 1.82 -0.76
N TYR A 128 2.22 2.26 0.23
CA TYR A 128 2.56 2.16 1.64
C TYR A 128 1.30 1.93 2.50
N PRO A 129 1.41 1.22 3.63
CA PRO A 129 0.29 0.99 4.51
C PRO A 129 -0.07 2.26 5.30
N THR A 130 -1.37 2.48 5.50
CA THR A 130 -1.91 3.59 6.28
C THR A 130 -2.64 3.12 7.53
N SER A 131 -3.26 1.96 7.48
CA SER A 131 -3.93 1.38 8.63
C SER A 131 -4.02 -0.14 8.56
N ILE A 132 -4.10 -0.76 9.71
CA ILE A 132 -4.39 -2.19 9.90
C ILE A 132 -5.56 -2.27 10.87
N SER A 133 -6.52 -3.17 10.61
CA SER A 133 -7.63 -3.42 11.52
C SER A 133 -7.18 -4.11 12.80
N SER A 134 -7.97 -3.96 13.85
CA SER A 134 -7.80 -4.72 15.09
C SER A 134 -8.00 -6.21 14.87
N LEU A 135 -7.33 -7.02 15.67
CA LEU A 135 -7.56 -8.45 15.81
C LEU A 135 -8.36 -8.69 17.09
N GLU A 136 -9.48 -9.38 16.95
CA GLU A 136 -10.30 -9.77 18.09
C GLU A 136 -10.10 -11.26 18.40
N PHE A 137 -9.69 -11.56 19.61
CA PHE A 137 -9.55 -12.92 20.11
C PHE A 137 -10.70 -13.24 21.04
N ASN A 138 -11.53 -14.21 20.65
CA ASN A 138 -12.66 -14.67 21.45
C ASN A 138 -12.49 -16.15 21.80
N GLN A 139 -12.28 -16.44 23.07
CA GLN A 139 -12.14 -17.81 23.58
C GLN A 139 -13.49 -18.55 23.67
N GLY A 140 -14.61 -17.82 23.60
CA GLY A 140 -15.96 -18.40 23.68
C GLY A 140 -16.54 -18.82 22.33
N ALA A 141 -15.80 -18.69 21.23
CA ALA A 141 -16.25 -19.14 19.94
C ALA A 141 -16.33 -20.67 19.89
N THR A 142 -17.50 -21.19 19.50
CA THR A 142 -17.75 -22.64 19.39
C THR A 142 -17.25 -23.26 18.08
N ASP A 143 -17.00 -22.43 17.08
CA ASP A 143 -16.47 -22.84 15.78
C ASP A 143 -15.07 -22.28 15.53
N VAL A 144 -14.31 -23.01 14.71
CA VAL A 144 -12.99 -22.57 14.26
C VAL A 144 -13.17 -21.51 13.17
N GLU A 145 -13.03 -20.24 13.55
CA GLU A 145 -13.02 -19.14 12.61
C GLU A 145 -11.59 -18.71 12.30
N TYR A 146 -11.31 -18.43 11.02
CA TYR A 146 -10.05 -17.84 10.62
C TYR A 146 -10.02 -16.36 11.01
N LEU A 147 -8.93 -15.94 11.65
CA LEU A 147 -8.69 -14.53 11.93
C LEU A 147 -8.41 -13.80 10.62
N THR A 148 -9.25 -12.83 10.29
CA THR A 148 -9.07 -11.98 9.11
C THR A 148 -8.67 -10.58 9.51
N VAL A 149 -7.75 -10.01 8.76
CA VAL A 149 -7.23 -8.65 8.95
C VAL A 149 -7.45 -7.86 7.69
N GLN A 150 -7.90 -6.63 7.86
CA GLN A 150 -7.98 -5.66 6.77
C GLN A 150 -6.83 -4.67 6.88
N ALA A 151 -6.07 -4.53 5.82
CA ALA A 151 -5.04 -3.51 5.67
C ALA A 151 -5.46 -2.50 4.60
N THR A 152 -5.26 -1.22 4.90
CA THR A 152 -5.51 -0.13 3.97
C THR A 152 -4.19 0.45 3.51
N PHE A 153 -4.06 0.61 2.21
CA PHE A 153 -2.86 1.14 1.58
C PHE A 153 -3.20 2.39 0.78
N THR A 154 -2.26 3.32 0.79
CA THR A 154 -2.26 4.48 -0.09
C THR A 154 -1.10 4.33 -1.08
N TYR A 155 -1.26 4.82 -2.27
CA TYR A 155 -0.31 4.71 -3.36
C TYR A 155 -0.31 6.00 -4.18
N LYS A 156 0.69 6.17 -5.03
CA LYS A 156 0.82 7.37 -5.86
C LYS A 156 -0.10 7.35 -7.08
N LEU A 157 -0.10 6.25 -7.81
CA LEU A 157 -0.95 6.03 -8.98
C LEU A 157 -1.11 4.52 -9.23
N TYR A 158 -2.13 4.15 -9.98
CA TYR A 158 -2.26 2.81 -10.50
C TYR A 158 -2.52 2.80 -12.00
N GLU A 159 -2.13 1.73 -12.65
CA GLU A 159 -2.34 1.51 -14.08
C GLU A 159 -3.01 0.14 -14.29
N ILE A 160 -3.93 0.09 -15.25
CA ILE A 160 -4.64 -1.14 -15.61
C ILE A 160 -4.12 -1.62 -16.95
N HIS A 161 -3.61 -2.84 -16.98
CA HIS A 161 -3.10 -3.50 -18.17
C HIS A 161 -3.96 -4.73 -18.49
N ALA A 162 -4.45 -4.83 -19.73
CA ALA A 162 -5.05 -6.06 -20.25
C ALA A 162 -3.92 -7.02 -20.65
N LEU A 163 -4.06 -8.30 -20.27
CA LEU A 163 -3.10 -9.37 -20.55
C LEU A 163 -3.52 -10.22 -21.74
#